data_170c992c288ce3594ad9609fd98b4b8c
#
_entry.id   170c992c288ce3594ad9609fd98b4b8c
#
_cell.length_a   1.000
_cell.length_b   1.000
_cell.length_c   1.000
_cell.angle_alpha   90.00
_cell.angle_beta   90.00
_cell.angle_gamma   90.00
#
_symmetry.space_group_name_H-M   'P 1'
#
loop_
_entity.id
_entity.type
_entity.pdbx_description
1 polymer ?
#
loop_
_entity_poly.entity_id
_entity_poly.type
_entity_poly.pdbx_seq_one_letter_code
_entity_poly.pdbx_strand_id
1 'polypeptide(L)'
;MDISLERKFLSSFREIGSEKKVCNISSDIIVPDTKADILRVVLTNGEYSIRSKDVESGKVLICGELKVNVVYVPESGTPLSTLCTDIPFECEFEVESADSGCAAIAEIDVISVDTRILNPRKIMINAQVAVSQKCFCNADFSWYSSPGNAPKNAFFKKSSAEARLISAVDEKTFSLEDNFAMQCVDEETQLISTPVLFCTDSADIVGSKLIVKG
;
A
#
# COMPACT_ATOMS: atom_id res chain seq x y z
N MET A 1 37.80 -40.73 -9.77
CA MET A 1 38.02 -39.92 -8.53
C MET A 1 37.01 -38.81 -8.52
N ASP A 2 36.00 -38.90 -7.68
CA ASP A 2 34.96 -37.90 -7.65
C ASP A 2 35.38 -36.77 -6.68
N ILE A 3 35.42 -35.53 -7.18
CA ILE A 3 35.64 -34.37 -6.36
C ILE A 3 34.27 -33.90 -5.86
N SER A 4 34.06 -34.00 -4.55
CA SER A 4 32.85 -33.44 -3.95
C SER A 4 33.08 -31.99 -3.57
N LEU A 5 32.18 -31.12 -4.00
CA LEU A 5 32.18 -29.71 -3.61
C LEU A 5 31.14 -29.47 -2.51
N GLU A 6 31.53 -28.77 -1.47
CA GLU A 6 30.60 -28.36 -0.41
C GLU A 6 29.74 -27.20 -0.92
N ARG A 7 28.42 -27.44 -1.03
CA ARG A 7 27.45 -26.44 -1.44
C ARG A 7 26.86 -25.78 -0.20
N LYS A 8 26.92 -24.44 -0.16
CA LYS A 8 26.29 -23.63 0.87
C LYS A 8 25.09 -22.92 0.32
N PHE A 9 24.10 -22.68 1.16
CA PHE A 9 22.84 -22.04 0.82
C PHE A 9 22.62 -20.85 1.74
N LEU A 10 21.98 -19.81 1.20
CA LEU A 10 21.45 -18.68 1.94
C LEU A 10 20.06 -18.41 1.40
N SER A 11 19.07 -18.42 2.27
CA SER A 11 17.71 -18.03 1.90
C SER A 11 17.67 -16.52 1.70
N SER A 12 17.07 -16.10 0.61
CA SER A 12 16.91 -14.70 0.24
C SER A 12 15.59 -14.52 -0.50
N PHE A 13 15.22 -13.27 -0.75
CA PHE A 13 14.09 -12.91 -1.60
C PHE A 13 14.58 -12.27 -2.89
N ARG A 14 13.81 -12.43 -3.94
CA ARG A 14 14.02 -11.75 -5.22
C ARG A 14 12.73 -11.07 -5.65
N GLU A 15 12.82 -9.83 -6.06
CA GLU A 15 11.74 -9.13 -6.74
C GLU A 15 11.49 -9.80 -8.10
N ILE A 16 10.26 -10.21 -8.34
CA ILE A 16 9.85 -10.90 -9.57
C ILE A 16 8.88 -10.07 -10.41
N GLY A 17 8.33 -9.00 -9.85
CA GLY A 17 7.45 -8.07 -10.54
C GLY A 17 7.32 -6.76 -9.79
N SER A 18 7.25 -5.67 -10.57
CA SER A 18 6.96 -4.33 -10.07
C SER A 18 6.17 -3.58 -11.12
N GLU A 19 4.99 -3.13 -10.78
CA GLU A 19 4.09 -2.43 -11.71
C GLU A 19 3.27 -1.37 -10.99
N LYS A 20 2.90 -0.31 -11.71
CA LYS A 20 1.99 0.73 -11.25
C LYS A 20 0.81 0.85 -12.22
N LYS A 21 -0.40 0.78 -11.71
CA LYS A 21 -1.65 0.96 -12.47
C LYS A 21 -2.48 2.10 -11.90
N VAL A 22 -3.25 2.75 -12.76
CA VAL A 22 -4.25 3.73 -12.36
C VAL A 22 -5.63 3.10 -12.50
N CYS A 23 -6.32 2.97 -11.37
CA CYS A 23 -7.69 2.48 -11.30
C CYS A 23 -8.65 3.66 -11.30
N ASN A 24 -9.63 3.65 -12.20
CA ASN A 24 -10.71 4.61 -12.22
C ASN A 24 -11.91 4.03 -11.47
N ILE A 25 -12.37 4.72 -10.46
CA ILE A 25 -13.48 4.32 -9.61
C ILE A 25 -14.63 5.27 -9.88
N SER A 26 -15.81 4.73 -10.13
CA SER A 26 -17.03 5.54 -10.26
C SER A 26 -18.16 4.87 -9.47
N SER A 27 -18.81 5.63 -8.61
CA SER A 27 -19.90 5.12 -7.77
C SER A 27 -21.00 6.14 -7.61
N ASP A 28 -22.24 5.67 -7.73
CA ASP A 28 -23.45 6.44 -7.46
C ASP A 28 -23.85 6.25 -6.01
N ILE A 29 -23.96 7.36 -5.27
CA ILE A 29 -24.28 7.36 -3.85
C ILE A 29 -25.63 8.06 -3.64
N ILE A 30 -26.51 7.37 -2.92
CA ILE A 30 -27.79 7.92 -2.49
C ILE A 30 -27.59 8.58 -1.12
N VAL A 31 -28.04 9.83 -0.99
CA VAL A 31 -28.01 10.55 0.29
C VAL A 31 -29.00 9.89 1.26
N PRO A 32 -28.57 9.43 2.44
CA PRO A 32 -29.46 8.82 3.43
C PRO A 32 -30.59 9.77 3.86
N ASP A 33 -31.76 9.23 4.19
CA ASP A 33 -32.93 10.03 4.62
C ASP A 33 -32.69 10.83 5.90
N THR A 34 -31.70 10.44 6.69
CA THR A 34 -31.26 11.18 7.88
C THR A 34 -30.45 12.43 7.57
N LYS A 35 -30.05 12.63 6.32
CA LYS A 35 -29.30 13.79 5.84
C LYS A 35 -30.18 14.68 4.97
N ALA A 36 -29.89 15.98 5.02
CA ALA A 36 -30.61 16.96 4.21
C ALA A 36 -30.19 16.87 2.72
N ASP A 37 -31.09 17.29 1.85
CA ASP A 37 -30.89 17.38 0.42
C ASP A 37 -29.71 18.28 0.05
N ILE A 38 -28.94 17.87 -0.94
CA ILE A 38 -27.70 18.57 -1.34
C ILE A 38 -28.05 19.70 -2.30
N LEU A 39 -27.71 20.92 -1.91
CA LEU A 39 -27.75 22.09 -2.81
C LEU A 39 -26.45 22.22 -3.60
N ARG A 40 -25.31 22.13 -2.91
CA ARG A 40 -23.98 22.33 -3.52
C ARG A 40 -22.90 21.60 -2.74
N VAL A 41 -22.00 20.89 -3.43
CA VAL A 41 -20.79 20.33 -2.84
C VAL A 41 -19.76 21.45 -2.65
N VAL A 42 -19.10 21.45 -1.49
CA VAL A 42 -18.05 22.41 -1.09
C VAL A 42 -16.69 21.79 -1.20
N LEU A 43 -16.54 20.54 -0.69
CA LEU A 43 -15.27 19.82 -0.63
C LEU A 43 -15.52 18.33 -0.77
N THR A 44 -14.63 17.66 -1.46
CA THR A 44 -14.55 16.20 -1.50
C THR A 44 -13.14 15.76 -1.17
N ASN A 45 -12.96 14.90 -0.17
CA ASN A 45 -11.71 14.29 0.21
C ASN A 45 -11.84 12.77 0.12
N GLY A 46 -10.73 12.10 -0.24
CA GLY A 46 -10.65 10.66 -0.27
C GLY A 46 -9.42 10.17 0.50
N GLU A 47 -9.62 9.16 1.34
CA GLU A 47 -8.58 8.43 2.03
C GLU A 47 -8.67 6.96 1.64
N TYR A 48 -7.54 6.28 1.53
CA TYR A 48 -7.54 4.86 1.17
C TYR A 48 -7.17 3.97 2.35
N SER A 49 -7.66 2.74 2.28
CA SER A 49 -7.15 1.64 3.10
C SER A 49 -6.98 0.39 2.26
N ILE A 50 -5.93 -0.38 2.52
CA ILE A 50 -5.70 -1.69 1.90
C ILE A 50 -6.42 -2.72 2.77
N ARG A 51 -7.30 -3.53 2.17
CA ARG A 51 -8.01 -4.62 2.84
C ARG A 51 -7.28 -5.95 2.72
N SER A 52 -6.81 -6.29 1.52
CA SER A 52 -6.03 -7.49 1.28
C SER A 52 -5.02 -7.32 0.14
N LYS A 53 -3.99 -8.16 0.17
CA LYS A 53 -2.99 -8.33 -0.87
C LYS A 53 -2.80 -9.83 -1.06
N ASP A 54 -3.41 -10.35 -2.09
CA ASP A 54 -3.45 -11.79 -2.35
C ASP A 54 -2.53 -12.10 -3.54
N VAL A 55 -1.60 -13.03 -3.32
CA VAL A 55 -0.71 -13.52 -4.37
C VAL A 55 -1.17 -14.91 -4.78
N GLU A 56 -1.56 -15.03 -6.03
CA GLU A 56 -2.01 -16.26 -6.65
C GLU A 56 -1.07 -16.66 -7.79
N SER A 57 -1.31 -17.82 -8.38
CA SER A 57 -0.52 -18.27 -9.52
C SER A 57 -0.68 -17.31 -10.70
N GLY A 58 0.42 -16.64 -11.05
CA GLY A 58 0.50 -15.73 -12.18
C GLY A 58 -0.04 -14.31 -11.95
N LYS A 59 -0.54 -14.00 -10.75
CA LYS A 59 -1.11 -12.67 -10.48
C LYS A 59 -1.03 -12.22 -9.02
N VAL A 60 -1.10 -10.91 -8.84
CA VAL A 60 -1.25 -10.23 -7.54
C VAL A 60 -2.54 -9.43 -7.57
N LEU A 61 -3.39 -9.66 -6.57
CA LEU A 61 -4.66 -8.98 -6.39
C LEU A 61 -4.57 -8.06 -5.18
N ILE A 62 -4.84 -6.76 -5.38
CA ILE A 62 -4.87 -5.77 -4.32
C ILE A 62 -6.28 -5.24 -4.18
N CYS A 63 -6.91 -5.54 -3.05
CA CYS A 63 -8.22 -5.04 -2.69
C CYS A 63 -8.10 -3.93 -1.67
N GLY A 64 -8.78 -2.85 -1.91
CA GLY A 64 -8.80 -1.68 -1.04
C GLY A 64 -10.17 -1.04 -0.95
N GLU A 65 -10.22 0.00 -0.17
CA GLU A 65 -11.40 0.82 0.04
C GLU A 65 -11.01 2.28 0.04
N LEU A 66 -11.75 3.07 -0.73
CA LEU A 66 -11.64 4.51 -0.75
C LEU A 66 -12.75 5.10 0.12
N LYS A 67 -12.38 5.66 1.26
CA LYS A 67 -13.28 6.40 2.15
C LYS A 67 -13.38 7.82 1.65
N VAL A 68 -14.55 8.19 1.14
CA VAL A 68 -14.82 9.53 0.61
C VAL A 68 -15.65 10.32 1.61
N ASN A 69 -15.17 11.52 1.92
CA ASN A 69 -15.89 12.51 2.71
C ASN A 69 -16.29 13.68 1.84
N VAL A 70 -17.59 13.89 1.69
CA VAL A 70 -18.19 14.98 0.91
C VAL A 70 -18.80 16.00 1.87
N VAL A 71 -18.30 17.24 1.81
CA VAL A 71 -18.86 18.37 2.55
C VAL A 71 -19.75 19.18 1.60
N TYR A 72 -20.96 19.45 2.02
CA TYR A 72 -21.93 20.12 1.17
C TYR A 72 -22.81 21.15 1.92
N VAL A 73 -23.34 22.10 1.18
CA VAL A 73 -24.40 23.01 1.63
C VAL A 73 -25.73 22.30 1.43
N PRO A 74 -26.54 22.11 2.47
CA PRO A 74 -27.88 21.57 2.32
C PRO A 74 -28.86 22.59 1.71
N GLU A 75 -29.97 22.13 1.15
CA GLU A 75 -31.03 23.05 0.62
C GLU A 75 -31.61 23.98 1.71
N SER A 76 -31.57 23.56 2.96
CA SER A 76 -31.92 24.40 4.11
C SER A 76 -30.95 25.58 4.36
N GLY A 77 -29.79 25.58 3.69
CA GLY A 77 -28.79 26.64 3.73
C GLY A 77 -27.65 26.39 4.72
N THR A 78 -27.90 26.23 5.97
CA THR A 78 -26.87 26.07 7.03
C THR A 78 -27.41 25.22 8.18
N PRO A 79 -26.55 24.54 8.95
CA PRO A 79 -25.09 24.43 8.84
C PRO A 79 -24.64 23.55 7.68
N LEU A 80 -23.30 23.54 7.38
CA LEU A 80 -22.71 22.58 6.45
C LEU A 80 -22.99 21.15 6.91
N SER A 81 -23.15 20.27 5.97
CA SER A 81 -23.38 18.84 6.23
C SER A 81 -22.30 18.00 5.59
N THR A 82 -22.08 16.80 6.14
CA THR A 82 -21.07 15.85 5.65
C THR A 82 -21.72 14.52 5.27
N LEU A 83 -21.22 13.91 4.22
CA LEU A 83 -21.58 12.56 3.78
C LEU A 83 -20.30 11.74 3.65
N CYS A 84 -20.19 10.67 4.44
CA CYS A 84 -19.08 9.72 4.34
C CYS A 84 -19.57 8.45 3.65
N THR A 85 -18.76 7.91 2.76
CA THR A 85 -19.04 6.65 2.06
C THR A 85 -17.76 5.91 1.79
N ASP A 86 -17.82 4.58 1.83
CA ASP A 86 -16.70 3.71 1.53
C ASP A 86 -16.95 3.05 0.17
N ILE A 87 -16.00 3.18 -0.75
CA ILE A 87 -16.09 2.65 -2.11
C ILE A 87 -15.00 1.60 -2.28
N PRO A 88 -15.36 0.31 -2.42
CA PRO A 88 -14.39 -0.74 -2.64
C PRO A 88 -13.77 -0.61 -4.03
N PHE A 89 -12.50 -0.98 -4.15
CA PHE A 89 -11.80 -1.12 -5.42
C PHE A 89 -10.90 -2.35 -5.41
N GLU A 90 -10.61 -2.83 -6.60
CA GLU A 90 -9.76 -3.98 -6.83
C GLU A 90 -8.81 -3.68 -7.98
N CYS A 91 -7.55 -4.09 -7.83
CA CYS A 91 -6.53 -3.91 -8.85
C CYS A 91 -5.76 -5.21 -9.02
N GLU A 92 -5.81 -5.79 -10.22
CA GLU A 92 -5.11 -7.02 -10.57
C GLU A 92 -3.85 -6.70 -11.38
N PHE A 93 -2.74 -7.38 -11.04
CA PHE A 93 -1.45 -7.29 -11.69
C PHE A 93 -1.02 -8.66 -12.18
N GLU A 94 -0.61 -8.76 -13.43
CA GLU A 94 -0.05 -9.99 -13.99
C GLU A 94 1.42 -10.13 -13.59
N VAL A 95 1.77 -11.20 -12.90
CA VAL A 95 3.14 -11.52 -12.49
C VAL A 95 3.38 -13.00 -12.74
N GLU A 96 3.83 -13.34 -13.94
CA GLU A 96 3.91 -14.72 -14.45
C GLU A 96 4.57 -15.72 -13.49
N SER A 97 5.56 -15.29 -12.72
CA SER A 97 6.30 -16.16 -11.78
C SER A 97 5.76 -16.14 -10.36
N ALA A 98 4.61 -15.49 -10.12
CA ALA A 98 4.02 -15.43 -8.79
C ALA A 98 3.35 -16.76 -8.42
N ASP A 99 3.44 -17.09 -7.15
CA ASP A 99 2.74 -18.20 -6.51
C ASP A 99 2.35 -17.81 -5.07
N SER A 100 1.61 -18.68 -4.39
CA SER A 100 1.13 -18.43 -3.03
C SER A 100 2.23 -18.36 -1.96
N GLY A 101 3.49 -18.66 -2.29
CA GLY A 101 4.66 -18.52 -1.42
C GLY A 101 5.36 -17.16 -1.57
N CYS A 102 4.90 -16.33 -2.52
CA CYS A 102 5.44 -14.99 -2.72
C CYS A 102 4.72 -13.96 -1.84
N ALA A 103 5.40 -12.86 -1.53
CA ALA A 103 4.86 -11.73 -0.78
C ALA A 103 4.71 -10.50 -1.68
N ALA A 104 3.60 -9.78 -1.55
CA ALA A 104 3.39 -8.52 -2.24
C ALA A 104 3.40 -7.34 -1.27
N ILE A 105 4.09 -6.27 -1.65
CA ILE A 105 4.01 -4.94 -1.03
C ILE A 105 3.22 -4.05 -1.98
N ALA A 106 2.30 -3.27 -1.43
CA ALA A 106 1.48 -2.34 -2.19
C ALA A 106 1.55 -0.93 -1.60
N GLU A 107 1.59 0.05 -2.48
CA GLU A 107 1.50 1.46 -2.17
C GLU A 107 0.37 2.07 -3.00
N ILE A 108 -0.43 2.93 -2.39
CA ILE A 108 -1.60 3.54 -3.02
C ILE A 108 -1.49 5.04 -2.90
N ASP A 109 -1.75 5.74 -4.01
CA ASP A 109 -1.86 7.20 -4.05
C ASP A 109 -3.24 7.58 -4.59
N VAL A 110 -3.97 8.42 -3.89
CA VAL A 110 -5.21 9.02 -4.41
C VAL A 110 -4.83 10.22 -5.28
N ILE A 111 -5.05 10.10 -6.59
CA ILE A 111 -4.70 11.15 -7.56
C ILE A 111 -5.76 12.24 -7.56
N SER A 112 -7.03 11.84 -7.64
CA SER A 112 -8.16 12.77 -7.64
C SER A 112 -9.41 12.11 -7.09
N VAL A 113 -10.27 12.91 -6.46
CA VAL A 113 -11.63 12.52 -6.07
C VAL A 113 -12.55 13.68 -6.37
N ASP A 114 -13.53 13.45 -7.22
CA ASP A 114 -14.50 14.45 -7.66
C ASP A 114 -15.92 13.99 -7.39
N THR A 115 -16.78 14.90 -6.96
CA THR A 115 -18.19 14.65 -6.73
C THR A 115 -19.06 15.49 -7.65
N ARG A 116 -19.97 14.84 -8.37
CA ARG A 116 -20.99 15.47 -9.20
C ARG A 116 -22.37 15.21 -8.64
N ILE A 117 -23.16 16.25 -8.47
CA ILE A 117 -24.57 16.15 -8.09
C ILE A 117 -25.39 15.73 -9.31
N LEU A 118 -26.10 14.60 -9.20
CA LEU A 118 -27.06 14.13 -10.20
C LEU A 118 -28.46 14.68 -9.90
N ASN A 119 -28.84 14.69 -8.64
CA ASN A 119 -30.02 15.36 -8.10
C ASN A 119 -29.82 15.60 -6.59
N PRO A 120 -30.70 16.33 -5.88
CA PRO A 120 -30.52 16.66 -4.45
C PRO A 120 -30.31 15.46 -3.52
N ARG A 121 -30.75 14.25 -3.93
CA ARG A 121 -30.63 13.00 -3.17
C ARG A 121 -29.63 12.00 -3.75
N LYS A 122 -28.94 12.36 -4.85
CA LYS A 122 -28.02 11.44 -5.52
C LYS A 122 -26.80 12.16 -6.04
N ILE A 123 -25.62 11.65 -5.68
CA ILE A 123 -24.35 12.11 -6.17
C ILE A 123 -23.60 10.98 -6.90
N MET A 124 -22.74 11.35 -7.82
CA MET A 124 -21.78 10.45 -8.45
C MET A 124 -20.37 10.86 -7.99
N ILE A 125 -19.62 9.91 -7.48
CA ILE A 125 -18.23 10.09 -7.08
C ILE A 125 -17.36 9.43 -8.15
N ASN A 126 -16.40 10.19 -8.67
CA ASN A 126 -15.36 9.70 -9.56
C ASN A 126 -14.01 9.88 -8.89
N ALA A 127 -13.21 8.82 -8.83
CA ALA A 127 -11.88 8.88 -8.26
C ALA A 127 -10.86 8.18 -9.17
N GLN A 128 -9.63 8.66 -9.10
CA GLN A 128 -8.47 8.01 -9.69
C GLN A 128 -7.50 7.65 -8.60
N VAL A 129 -7.16 6.38 -8.53
CA VAL A 129 -6.26 5.82 -7.53
C VAL A 129 -5.11 5.12 -8.25
N ALA A 130 -3.88 5.54 -7.96
CA ALA A 130 -2.70 4.85 -8.45
C ALA A 130 -2.29 3.77 -7.44
N VAL A 131 -2.23 2.54 -7.90
CA VAL A 131 -1.80 1.38 -7.12
C VAL A 131 -0.47 0.90 -7.67
N SER A 132 0.56 0.90 -6.82
CA SER A 132 1.89 0.36 -7.12
C SER A 132 2.07 -0.93 -6.35
N GLN A 133 2.60 -1.96 -7.00
CA GLN A 133 2.90 -3.22 -6.34
C GLN A 133 4.34 -3.66 -6.61
N LYS A 134 4.93 -4.39 -5.66
CA LYS A 134 6.16 -5.16 -5.81
C LYS A 134 5.95 -6.56 -5.27
N CYS A 135 6.26 -7.56 -6.06
CA CYS A 135 6.13 -8.96 -5.69
C CYS A 135 7.51 -9.60 -5.47
N PHE A 136 7.65 -10.30 -4.36
CA PHE A 136 8.89 -10.93 -3.91
C PHE A 136 8.66 -12.42 -3.66
N CYS A 137 9.49 -13.27 -4.25
CA CYS A 137 9.49 -14.69 -3.97
C CYS A 137 10.79 -15.13 -3.34
N ASN A 138 10.73 -16.26 -2.63
CA ASN A 138 11.91 -16.93 -2.12
C ASN A 138 12.88 -17.27 -3.26
N ALA A 139 14.14 -16.96 -3.07
CA ALA A 139 15.22 -17.27 -3.99
C ALA A 139 16.43 -17.75 -3.20
N ASP A 140 16.69 -19.04 -3.23
CA ASP A 140 17.87 -19.59 -2.58
C ASP A 140 19.13 -19.21 -3.35
N PHE A 141 20.01 -18.49 -2.67
CA PHE A 141 21.34 -18.22 -3.17
C PHE A 141 22.27 -19.36 -2.74
N SER A 142 22.95 -19.99 -3.68
CA SER A 142 23.85 -21.09 -3.36
C SER A 142 25.21 -20.92 -4.02
N TRP A 143 26.26 -21.36 -3.32
CA TRP A 143 27.62 -21.34 -3.84
C TRP A 143 28.41 -22.56 -3.35
N TYR A 144 29.51 -22.86 -4.04
CA TYR A 144 30.45 -23.88 -3.62
C TYR A 144 31.60 -23.22 -2.86
N SER A 145 31.86 -23.66 -1.62
CA SER A 145 32.83 -23.02 -0.72
C SER A 145 34.22 -23.62 -0.83
N SER A 146 34.34 -24.93 -0.79
CA SER A 146 35.58 -25.65 -0.86
C SER A 146 35.38 -27.07 -1.36
N PRO A 147 36.42 -27.72 -1.93
CA PRO A 147 36.34 -29.16 -2.22
C PRO A 147 36.44 -29.94 -0.90
N GLY A 148 35.48 -30.83 -0.66
CA GLY A 148 35.48 -31.73 0.50
C GLY A 148 36.65 -32.71 0.49
N ASN A 149 36.94 -33.27 -0.68
CA ASN A 149 38.06 -34.19 -0.92
C ASN A 149 38.80 -33.78 -2.19
N ALA A 150 39.93 -33.10 -2.05
CA ALA A 150 40.75 -32.69 -3.18
C ALA A 150 41.92 -33.67 -3.35
N PRO A 151 42.20 -34.19 -4.57
CA PRO A 151 43.42 -34.92 -4.84
C PRO A 151 44.62 -34.00 -4.69
N LYS A 152 45.77 -34.55 -4.22
CA LYS A 152 47.00 -33.78 -3.96
C LYS A 152 47.51 -32.98 -5.18
N ASN A 153 47.08 -33.34 -6.38
CA ASN A 153 47.51 -32.71 -7.63
C ASN A 153 46.42 -31.79 -8.25
N ALA A 154 45.38 -31.45 -7.51
CA ALA A 154 44.34 -30.55 -8.02
C ALA A 154 44.68 -29.10 -7.70
N PHE A 155 44.49 -28.22 -8.68
CA PHE A 155 44.64 -26.79 -8.53
C PHE A 155 43.23 -26.14 -8.51
N PHE A 156 42.98 -25.32 -7.49
CA PHE A 156 41.71 -24.60 -7.34
C PHE A 156 41.98 -23.09 -7.42
N LYS A 157 41.19 -22.42 -8.26
CA LYS A 157 41.16 -20.95 -8.30
C LYS A 157 39.97 -20.52 -7.43
N LYS A 158 40.24 -19.76 -6.37
CA LYS A 158 39.20 -19.08 -5.57
C LYS A 158 38.96 -17.71 -6.15
N SER A 159 37.71 -17.31 -6.20
CA SER A 159 37.26 -15.95 -6.45
C SER A 159 36.34 -15.51 -5.32
N SER A 160 36.37 -14.23 -4.99
CA SER A 160 35.39 -13.61 -4.08
C SER A 160 34.52 -12.67 -4.89
N ALA A 161 33.24 -12.63 -4.51
CA ALA A 161 32.28 -11.70 -5.05
C ALA A 161 31.41 -11.16 -3.91
N GLU A 162 31.05 -9.90 -4.00
CA GLU A 162 30.05 -9.30 -3.12
C GLU A 162 28.68 -9.40 -3.79
N ALA A 163 27.69 -9.82 -3.03
CA ALA A 163 26.30 -9.85 -3.46
C ALA A 163 25.42 -9.13 -2.43
N ARG A 164 24.51 -8.29 -2.90
CA ARG A 164 23.45 -7.71 -2.06
C ARG A 164 22.22 -8.57 -2.22
N LEU A 165 21.71 -9.09 -1.12
CA LEU A 165 20.55 -9.98 -1.09
C LEU A 165 19.48 -9.35 -0.21
N ILE A 166 18.22 -9.55 -0.60
CA ILE A 166 17.07 -9.18 0.24
C ILE A 166 16.88 -10.32 1.25
N SER A 167 17.15 -10.05 2.51
CA SER A 167 17.08 -11.05 3.58
C SER A 167 15.69 -11.25 4.15
N ALA A 168 14.84 -10.23 4.06
CA ALA A 168 13.46 -10.27 4.52
C ALA A 168 12.61 -9.25 3.74
N VAL A 169 11.35 -9.58 3.58
CA VAL A 169 10.30 -8.68 3.09
C VAL A 169 9.20 -8.71 4.14
N ASP A 170 8.95 -7.58 4.77
CA ASP A 170 7.94 -7.45 5.81
C ASP A 170 7.27 -6.09 5.73
N GLU A 171 6.03 -6.01 6.22
CA GLU A 171 5.23 -4.81 6.26
C GLU A 171 4.54 -4.73 7.61
N LYS A 172 4.55 -3.55 8.20
CA LYS A 172 3.94 -3.35 9.50
C LYS A 172 3.10 -2.09 9.51
N THR A 173 1.84 -2.24 9.88
CA THR A 173 0.93 -1.13 10.13
C THR A 173 1.04 -0.69 11.59
N PHE A 174 1.05 0.61 11.81
CA PHE A 174 0.97 1.21 13.14
C PHE A 174 -0.08 2.31 13.13
N SER A 175 -0.69 2.57 14.27
CA SER A 175 -1.59 3.70 14.48
C SER A 175 -0.91 4.74 15.37
N LEU A 176 -1.09 6.01 15.01
CA LEU A 176 -0.69 7.15 15.82
C LEU A 176 -1.95 7.82 16.37
N GLU A 177 -1.91 8.16 17.63
CA GLU A 177 -2.96 8.92 18.31
C GLU A 177 -2.29 10.09 19.02
N ASP A 178 -2.74 11.29 18.75
CA ASP A 178 -2.26 12.50 19.42
C ASP A 178 -3.44 13.43 19.75
N ASN A 179 -3.28 14.22 20.79
CA ASN A 179 -4.28 15.18 21.24
C ASN A 179 -3.70 16.58 21.18
N PHE A 180 -4.32 17.46 20.40
CA PHE A 180 -3.94 18.87 20.38
C PHE A 180 -5.09 19.77 20.77
N ALA A 181 -4.75 20.77 21.57
CA ALA A 181 -5.70 21.80 21.92
C ALA A 181 -5.82 22.83 20.79
N MET A 182 -7.03 23.01 20.29
CA MET A 182 -7.32 24.07 19.31
C MET A 182 -7.75 25.34 20.05
N GLN A 183 -7.17 26.48 19.66
CA GLN A 183 -7.60 27.78 20.13
C GLN A 183 -8.74 28.30 19.25
N CYS A 184 -9.68 29.04 19.85
CA CYS A 184 -10.82 29.64 19.13
C CYS A 184 -11.86 28.63 18.61
N VAL A 185 -12.08 27.54 19.36
CA VAL A 185 -13.17 26.60 19.12
C VAL A 185 -14.32 26.95 20.05
N ASP A 186 -15.51 27.15 19.52
CA ASP A 186 -16.75 27.33 20.25
C ASP A 186 -17.69 26.11 20.08
N GLU A 187 -18.83 26.13 20.75
CA GLU A 187 -19.79 25.03 20.73
C GLU A 187 -20.42 24.80 19.33
N GLU A 188 -20.31 25.78 18.43
CA GLU A 188 -20.84 25.71 17.06
C GLU A 188 -19.77 25.26 16.05
N THR A 189 -18.50 25.14 16.48
CA THR A 189 -17.40 24.76 15.61
C THR A 189 -17.49 23.29 15.23
N GLN A 190 -17.58 23.01 13.94
CA GLN A 190 -17.63 21.66 13.40
C GLN A 190 -16.29 21.27 12.77
N LEU A 191 -15.72 20.14 13.22
CA LEU A 191 -14.56 19.54 12.56
C LEU A 191 -14.97 18.91 11.24
N ILE A 192 -14.44 19.43 10.13
CA ILE A 192 -14.81 19.00 8.77
C ILE A 192 -13.85 17.94 8.25
N SER A 193 -12.55 18.14 8.43
CA SER A 193 -11.51 17.20 7.96
C SER A 193 -10.20 17.45 8.71
N THR A 194 -9.46 16.37 8.96
CA THR A 194 -8.13 16.41 9.56
C THR A 194 -7.17 15.55 8.73
N PRO A 195 -6.67 16.07 7.59
CA PRO A 195 -5.68 15.31 6.83
C PRO A 195 -4.40 15.19 7.65
N VAL A 196 -3.88 13.95 7.74
CA VAL A 196 -2.60 13.66 8.40
C VAL A 196 -1.63 13.15 7.35
N LEU A 197 -0.46 13.77 7.27
CA LEU A 197 0.64 13.33 6.41
C LEU A 197 1.79 12.87 7.30
N PHE A 198 2.22 11.63 7.11
CA PHE A 198 3.43 11.12 7.73
C PHE A 198 4.58 11.11 6.72
N CYS A 199 5.66 11.83 7.06
CA CYS A 199 6.88 11.87 6.25
C CYS A 199 8.00 11.15 6.98
N THR A 200 8.66 10.19 6.33
CA THR A 200 9.82 9.50 6.90
C THR A 200 11.07 10.34 6.71
N ASP A 201 11.73 10.72 7.81
CA ASP A 201 13.00 11.44 7.81
C ASP A 201 14.19 10.48 7.68
N SER A 202 14.15 9.37 8.41
CA SER A 202 15.20 8.34 8.36
C SER A 202 14.66 6.95 8.68
N ALA A 203 15.34 5.94 8.17
CA ALA A 203 15.10 4.54 8.48
C ALA A 203 16.44 3.84 8.69
N ASP A 204 16.73 3.43 9.92
CA ASP A 204 18.00 2.85 10.33
C ASP A 204 17.80 1.45 10.93
N ILE A 205 18.72 0.54 10.60
CA ILE A 205 18.77 -0.79 11.22
C ILE A 205 19.76 -0.76 12.38
N VAL A 206 19.26 -0.98 13.60
CA VAL A 206 20.06 -1.07 14.81
C VAL A 206 19.92 -2.44 15.43
N GLY A 207 20.94 -3.28 15.28
CA GLY A 207 20.86 -4.71 15.66
C GLY A 207 19.88 -5.46 14.77
N SER A 208 18.80 -5.99 15.35
CA SER A 208 17.70 -6.68 14.65
C SER A 208 16.42 -5.84 14.52
N LYS A 209 16.49 -4.54 14.80
CA LYS A 209 15.33 -3.65 14.79
C LYS A 209 15.48 -2.61 13.70
N LEU A 210 14.41 -2.38 12.94
CA LEU A 210 14.26 -1.23 12.07
C LEU A 210 13.69 -0.07 12.89
N ILE A 211 14.40 1.06 12.90
CA ILE A 211 13.96 2.29 13.55
C ILE A 211 13.61 3.28 12.45
N VAL A 212 12.36 3.68 12.40
CA VAL A 212 11.85 4.70 11.49
C VAL A 212 11.55 5.96 12.30
N LYS A 213 12.00 7.11 11.79
CA LYS A 213 11.71 8.44 12.35
C LYS A 213 11.01 9.26 11.29
N GLY A 214 10.04 10.04 11.74
CA GLY A 214 9.28 10.96 10.90
C GLY A 214 8.45 11.92 11.75
#